data_6365fae477745698063860a7226217cb
#
_entry.id   6365fae477745698063860a7226217cb
#
_cell.length_a   1.000
_cell.length_b   1.000
_cell.length_c   1.000
_cell.angle_alpha   90.00
_cell.angle_beta   90.00
_cell.angle_gamma   90.00
#
_symmetry.space_group_name_H-M   'P 1'
#
loop_
_entity.id
_entity.type
_entity.pdbx_description
1 polymer ?
#
loop_
_entity_poly.entity_id
_entity_poly.type
_entity_poly.pdbx_seq_one_letter_code
_entity_poly.pdbx_strand_id
1 'polypeptide(L)'
;MITVFTPTYNRGALLNRLYQSLCAQRYKDFEWIIVDDGSSDDTVSIVELLQSKHRNQDFPILYYRKENGGKHTAINVGVKKAQGDLFFIADSDDILPPNALQTIVKVWEQTKDDSSIGGICGFDGDLNGGGLIGTGFPKGIHLNKLSLADNNNISYIDGTTRQIRFGLGVEGDMKEVFRTSVLREFPFPEIKGESFCPEVLIWNRVASKYKLRHINKIIYLVEYQQDGITSAITRSRMDSPIATTMTYAEMLRYDIPLKIKIKSAVNYWRFYFCLSIEKRRQNKVKIASIWYMFLFLGYIIHVLDKHKV
;
A
#
# COMPACT_ATOMS: atom_id res chain seq x y z
N MET A 1 -4.56 6.07 -19.18
CA MET A 1 -3.41 6.71 -18.49
C MET A 1 -3.24 6.14 -17.07
N ILE A 2 -2.01 6.02 -16.56
CA ILE A 2 -1.69 5.62 -15.18
C ILE A 2 -1.13 6.83 -14.41
N THR A 3 -1.53 7.02 -13.15
CA THR A 3 -0.80 7.87 -12.21
C THR A 3 0.16 6.99 -11.41
N VAL A 4 1.46 7.15 -11.59
CA VAL A 4 2.48 6.64 -10.66
C VAL A 4 2.63 7.69 -9.56
N PHE A 5 2.46 7.27 -8.32
CA PHE A 5 2.45 8.17 -7.16
C PHE A 5 3.55 7.79 -6.18
N THR A 6 4.32 8.77 -5.73
CA THR A 6 5.39 8.58 -4.74
C THR A 6 5.20 9.51 -3.55
N PRO A 7 4.91 8.96 -2.36
CA PRO A 7 5.04 9.71 -1.12
C PRO A 7 6.52 9.79 -0.74
N THR A 8 6.99 10.96 -0.32
CA THR A 8 8.39 11.13 0.13
C THR A 8 8.47 12.00 1.38
N TYR A 9 9.41 11.68 2.26
CA TYR A 9 9.76 12.46 3.44
C TYR A 9 11.20 12.21 3.81
N ASN A 10 12.08 13.24 3.66
CA ASN A 10 13.52 13.14 3.90
C ASN A 10 14.21 11.97 3.17
N ARG A 11 13.84 11.74 1.91
CA ARG A 11 14.35 10.64 1.07
C ARG A 11 14.68 11.07 -0.36
N GLY A 12 15.02 12.35 -0.55
CA GLY A 12 15.34 12.89 -1.87
C GLY A 12 16.39 12.08 -2.63
N ALA A 13 17.45 11.64 -1.94
CA ALA A 13 18.52 10.85 -2.54
C ALA A 13 18.06 9.54 -3.22
N LEU A 14 16.95 8.95 -2.78
CA LEU A 14 16.42 7.69 -3.31
C LEU A 14 15.59 7.88 -4.58
N LEU A 15 15.02 9.07 -4.80
CA LEU A 15 14.13 9.36 -5.93
C LEU A 15 14.79 9.16 -7.31
N ASN A 16 16.12 9.36 -7.39
CA ASN A 16 16.81 9.19 -8.68
C ASN A 16 16.74 7.75 -9.21
N ARG A 17 16.80 6.75 -8.34
CA ARG A 17 16.70 5.33 -8.74
C ARG A 17 15.31 5.01 -9.28
N LEU A 18 14.26 5.44 -8.58
CA LEU A 18 12.89 5.31 -9.06
C LEU A 18 12.70 6.05 -10.39
N TYR A 19 13.18 7.29 -10.51
CA TYR A 19 13.14 8.07 -11.75
C TYR A 19 13.73 7.30 -12.93
N GLN A 20 14.92 6.71 -12.77
CA GLN A 20 15.54 5.92 -13.84
C GLN A 20 14.67 4.72 -14.24
N SER A 21 14.03 4.07 -13.29
CA SER A 21 13.12 2.95 -13.58
C SER A 21 11.85 3.40 -14.31
N LEU A 22 11.36 4.62 -14.05
CA LEU A 22 10.23 5.22 -14.77
C LEU A 22 10.63 5.62 -16.20
N CYS A 23 11.81 6.19 -16.39
CA CYS A 23 12.35 6.46 -17.73
C CYS A 23 12.50 5.18 -18.58
N ALA A 24 12.82 4.04 -17.94
CA ALA A 24 12.96 2.75 -18.60
C ALA A 24 11.63 2.05 -18.92
N GLN A 25 10.48 2.57 -18.48
CA GLN A 25 9.18 1.96 -18.77
C GLN A 25 8.90 1.97 -20.27
N ARG A 26 8.39 0.85 -20.80
CA ARG A 26 7.98 0.74 -22.21
C ARG A 26 6.65 1.44 -22.49
N TYR A 27 5.77 1.51 -21.53
CA TYR A 27 4.52 2.27 -21.62
C TYR A 27 4.76 3.69 -21.15
N LYS A 28 4.36 4.70 -21.94
CA LYS A 28 4.69 6.12 -21.72
C LYS A 28 3.50 7.00 -21.34
N ASP A 29 2.28 6.52 -21.52
CA ASP A 29 1.08 7.29 -21.17
C ASP A 29 0.79 7.21 -19.66
N PHE A 30 1.67 7.83 -18.85
CA PHE A 30 1.54 7.94 -17.41
C PHE A 30 2.03 9.32 -16.93
N GLU A 31 1.60 9.71 -15.76
CA GLU A 31 2.14 10.84 -15.00
C GLU A 31 2.86 10.35 -13.74
N TRP A 32 3.88 11.06 -13.29
CA TRP A 32 4.52 10.80 -12.00
C TRP A 32 4.20 11.92 -11.02
N ILE A 33 3.40 11.62 -9.99
CA ILE A 33 3.06 12.55 -8.91
C ILE A 33 3.93 12.23 -7.70
N ILE A 34 4.70 13.22 -7.26
CA ILE A 34 5.49 13.17 -6.02
C ILE A 34 4.81 14.07 -5.00
N VAL A 35 4.43 13.52 -3.85
CA VAL A 35 3.95 14.31 -2.72
C VAL A 35 4.97 14.24 -1.59
N ASP A 36 5.57 15.37 -1.33
CA ASP A 36 6.52 15.60 -0.24
C ASP A 36 5.76 15.95 1.04
N ASP A 37 5.87 15.08 2.04
CA ASP A 37 5.23 15.21 3.34
C ASP A 37 6.03 16.11 4.30
N GLY A 38 6.57 17.23 3.79
CA GLY A 38 7.24 18.26 4.59
C GLY A 38 8.73 18.00 4.84
N SER A 39 9.46 17.48 3.85
CA SER A 39 10.90 17.20 3.96
C SER A 39 11.72 18.46 4.37
N SER A 40 12.76 18.22 5.13
CA SER A 40 13.77 19.22 5.54
C SER A 40 15.16 18.99 4.94
N ASP A 41 15.31 17.90 4.17
CA ASP A 41 16.51 17.56 3.41
C ASP A 41 16.47 18.18 1.99
N ASP A 42 17.37 17.75 1.11
CA ASP A 42 17.49 18.23 -0.28
C ASP A 42 16.39 17.71 -1.22
N THR A 43 15.30 17.11 -0.72
CA THR A 43 14.23 16.53 -1.55
C THR A 43 13.70 17.52 -2.58
N VAL A 44 13.43 18.78 -2.19
CA VAL A 44 12.92 19.82 -3.10
C VAL A 44 13.87 20.03 -4.27
N SER A 45 15.15 20.31 -3.98
CA SER A 45 16.18 20.59 -4.99
C SER A 45 16.40 19.41 -5.93
N ILE A 46 16.33 18.19 -5.40
CA ILE A 46 16.45 16.96 -6.19
C ILE A 46 15.27 16.83 -7.16
N VAL A 47 14.03 17.07 -6.71
CA VAL A 47 12.86 17.00 -7.59
C VAL A 47 12.91 18.08 -8.67
N GLU A 48 13.29 19.32 -8.34
CA GLU A 48 13.49 20.39 -9.33
C GLU A 48 14.53 20.01 -10.40
N LEU A 49 15.64 19.36 -9.97
CA LEU A 49 16.65 18.85 -10.90
C LEU A 49 16.08 17.75 -11.80
N LEU A 50 15.29 16.81 -11.25
CA LEU A 50 14.62 15.76 -12.05
C LEU A 50 13.65 16.36 -13.05
N GLN A 51 12.82 17.33 -12.65
CA GLN A 51 11.89 18.03 -13.53
C GLN A 51 12.64 18.78 -14.67
N SER A 52 13.76 19.43 -14.35
CA SER A 52 14.55 20.15 -15.35
C SER A 52 15.18 19.23 -16.39
N LYS A 53 15.72 18.09 -15.95
CA LYS A 53 16.29 17.04 -16.84
C LYS A 53 15.22 16.39 -17.70
N HIS A 54 13.97 16.33 -17.19
CA HIS A 54 12.85 15.64 -17.85
C HIS A 54 12.00 16.54 -18.75
N ARG A 55 12.32 17.81 -18.88
CA ARG A 55 11.48 18.87 -19.50
C ARG A 55 10.95 18.57 -20.91
N ASN A 56 11.58 17.67 -21.66
CA ASN A 56 11.21 17.30 -23.03
C ASN A 56 10.98 15.78 -23.18
N GLN A 57 10.60 15.08 -22.13
CA GLN A 57 10.44 13.63 -22.17
C GLN A 57 8.97 13.19 -22.06
N ASP A 58 8.76 11.89 -22.11
CA ASP A 58 7.50 11.22 -22.44
C ASP A 58 6.38 11.32 -21.38
N PHE A 59 6.66 11.78 -20.15
CA PHE A 59 5.65 11.86 -19.10
C PHE A 59 5.87 13.07 -18.18
N PRO A 60 4.80 13.70 -17.62
CA PRO A 60 4.95 14.80 -16.69
C PRO A 60 5.39 14.35 -15.29
N ILE A 61 6.26 15.14 -14.65
CA ILE A 61 6.62 15.02 -13.23
C ILE A 61 5.95 16.16 -12.47
N LEU A 62 5.00 15.81 -11.62
CA LEU A 62 4.20 16.75 -10.83
C LEU A 62 4.63 16.65 -9.36
N TYR A 63 5.00 17.79 -8.76
CA TYR A 63 5.46 17.87 -7.38
C TYR A 63 4.50 18.69 -6.53
N TYR A 64 4.13 18.16 -5.38
CA TYR A 64 3.32 18.83 -4.38
C TYR A 64 3.98 18.67 -3.02
N ARG A 65 4.08 19.75 -2.26
CA ARG A 65 4.56 19.74 -0.88
C ARG A 65 3.44 20.06 0.08
N LYS A 66 3.42 19.39 1.23
CA LYS A 66 2.46 19.63 2.31
C LYS A 66 3.17 19.63 3.66
N GLU A 67 2.47 20.08 4.71
CA GLU A 67 2.93 19.88 6.08
C GLU A 67 2.96 18.39 6.42
N ASN A 68 3.95 17.98 7.26
CA ASN A 68 4.10 16.58 7.64
C ASN A 68 2.83 16.08 8.36
N GLY A 69 2.31 14.98 7.86
CA GLY A 69 1.11 14.31 8.40
C GLY A 69 1.13 12.80 8.22
N GLY A 70 2.23 12.28 7.65
CA GLY A 70 2.45 10.86 7.38
C GLY A 70 2.03 10.41 5.98
N LYS A 71 2.60 9.29 5.55
CA LYS A 71 2.44 8.69 4.22
C LYS A 71 0.98 8.64 3.75
N HIS A 72 0.07 8.26 4.63
CA HIS A 72 -1.36 8.13 4.33
C HIS A 72 -2.02 9.47 3.92
N THR A 73 -1.59 10.59 4.51
CA THR A 73 -2.10 11.92 4.13
C THR A 73 -1.53 12.36 2.78
N ALA A 74 -0.27 12.01 2.49
CA ALA A 74 0.33 12.22 1.18
C ALA A 74 -0.41 11.41 0.09
N ILE A 75 -0.80 10.16 0.38
CA ILE A 75 -1.62 9.35 -0.54
C ILE A 75 -2.96 10.06 -0.82
N ASN A 76 -3.65 10.57 0.19
CA ASN A 76 -4.91 11.31 -0.01
C ASN A 76 -4.73 12.52 -0.94
N VAL A 77 -3.63 13.27 -0.80
CA VAL A 77 -3.30 14.38 -1.69
C VAL A 77 -3.06 13.87 -3.11
N GLY A 78 -2.22 12.83 -3.27
CA GLY A 78 -1.92 12.23 -4.56
C GLY A 78 -3.18 11.76 -5.29
N VAL A 79 -4.07 11.05 -4.61
CA VAL A 79 -5.35 10.56 -5.17
C VAL A 79 -6.25 11.71 -5.65
N LYS A 80 -6.28 12.84 -4.92
CA LYS A 80 -7.04 14.04 -5.33
C LYS A 80 -6.45 14.68 -6.59
N LYS A 81 -5.12 14.65 -6.76
CA LYS A 81 -4.38 15.26 -7.87
C LYS A 81 -4.29 14.37 -9.10
N ALA A 82 -4.43 13.05 -8.93
CA ALA A 82 -4.29 12.05 -9.99
C ALA A 82 -5.27 12.28 -11.14
N GLN A 83 -4.76 12.17 -12.38
CA GLN A 83 -5.54 12.24 -13.61
C GLN A 83 -5.68 10.86 -14.27
N GLY A 84 -4.82 9.90 -13.92
CA GLY A 84 -4.87 8.53 -14.42
C GLY A 84 -6.10 7.75 -13.93
N ASP A 85 -6.57 6.81 -14.77
CA ASP A 85 -7.63 5.87 -14.41
C ASP A 85 -7.18 4.90 -13.32
N LEU A 86 -5.88 4.57 -13.34
CA LEU A 86 -5.20 3.74 -12.37
C LEU A 86 -4.22 4.55 -11.53
N PHE A 87 -4.14 4.20 -10.26
CA PHE A 87 -3.26 4.80 -9.28
C PHE A 87 -2.28 3.75 -8.73
N PHE A 88 -1.00 3.92 -9.01
CA PHE A 88 0.08 3.03 -8.63
C PHE A 88 0.98 3.70 -7.59
N ILE A 89 0.95 3.24 -6.36
CA ILE A 89 1.82 3.76 -5.30
C ILE A 89 3.21 3.13 -5.48
N ALA A 90 4.21 3.95 -5.78
CA ALA A 90 5.61 3.57 -5.88
C ALA A 90 6.39 4.29 -4.77
N ASP A 91 6.91 3.55 -3.80
CA ASP A 91 7.70 4.11 -2.70
C ASP A 91 9.05 4.62 -3.22
N SER A 92 9.62 5.63 -2.57
CA SER A 92 10.82 6.34 -3.05
C SER A 92 12.08 5.47 -3.13
N ASP A 93 12.11 4.38 -2.38
CA ASP A 93 13.23 3.42 -2.27
C ASP A 93 13.09 2.19 -3.17
N ASP A 94 12.00 2.09 -3.93
CA ASP A 94 11.70 0.95 -4.78
C ASP A 94 11.82 1.30 -6.28
N ILE A 95 11.67 0.31 -7.15
CA ILE A 95 11.68 0.49 -8.61
C ILE A 95 10.64 -0.37 -9.32
N LEU A 96 10.35 -0.01 -10.58
CA LEU A 96 9.46 -0.77 -11.45
C LEU A 96 10.28 -1.53 -12.51
N PRO A 97 10.00 -2.84 -12.72
CA PRO A 97 10.55 -3.54 -13.90
C PRO A 97 10.14 -2.83 -15.20
N PRO A 98 10.96 -2.86 -16.26
CA PRO A 98 10.71 -2.07 -17.48
C PRO A 98 9.36 -2.34 -18.18
N ASN A 99 8.75 -3.48 -17.92
CA ASN A 99 7.46 -3.89 -18.50
C ASN A 99 6.28 -3.72 -17.54
N ALA A 100 6.49 -3.18 -16.32
CA ALA A 100 5.46 -3.15 -15.28
C ALA A 100 4.20 -2.42 -15.76
N LEU A 101 4.34 -1.14 -16.15
CA LEU A 101 3.19 -0.33 -16.58
C LEU A 101 2.53 -0.91 -17.84
N GLN A 102 3.29 -1.44 -18.79
CA GLN A 102 2.73 -2.10 -19.97
C GLN A 102 1.91 -3.34 -19.60
N THR A 103 2.40 -4.15 -18.67
CA THR A 103 1.68 -5.33 -18.16
C THR A 103 0.36 -4.92 -17.50
N ILE A 104 0.40 -3.90 -16.63
CA ILE A 104 -0.77 -3.38 -15.93
C ILE A 104 -1.83 -2.89 -16.94
N VAL A 105 -1.42 -2.08 -17.94
CA VAL A 105 -2.37 -1.56 -18.93
C VAL A 105 -2.99 -2.66 -19.77
N LYS A 106 -2.19 -3.64 -20.24
CA LYS A 106 -2.72 -4.78 -21.00
C LYS A 106 -3.79 -5.56 -20.23
N VAL A 107 -3.60 -5.75 -18.92
CA VAL A 107 -4.58 -6.41 -18.05
C VAL A 107 -5.79 -5.49 -17.82
N TRP A 108 -5.54 -4.19 -17.63
CA TRP A 108 -6.57 -3.20 -17.40
C TRP A 108 -7.56 -3.07 -18.56
N GLU A 109 -7.09 -2.98 -19.78
CA GLU A 109 -7.94 -2.87 -20.97
C GLU A 109 -8.95 -4.02 -21.11
N GLN A 110 -8.65 -5.19 -20.58
CA GLN A 110 -9.56 -6.34 -20.54
C GLN A 110 -10.39 -6.45 -19.24
N THR A 111 -10.25 -5.48 -18.34
CA THR A 111 -10.86 -5.52 -17.01
C THR A 111 -11.69 -4.28 -16.71
N LYS A 112 -11.40 -3.17 -17.38
CA LYS A 112 -11.95 -1.84 -17.07
C LYS A 112 -13.48 -1.75 -17.10
N ASP A 113 -14.15 -2.58 -17.90
CA ASP A 113 -15.60 -2.60 -18.04
C ASP A 113 -16.30 -3.42 -16.95
N ASP A 114 -15.56 -4.23 -16.19
CA ASP A 114 -16.08 -4.92 -15.02
C ASP A 114 -16.03 -4.01 -13.78
N SER A 115 -17.17 -3.45 -13.42
CA SER A 115 -17.29 -2.53 -12.28
C SER A 115 -17.03 -3.20 -10.92
N SER A 116 -17.03 -4.53 -10.83
CA SER A 116 -16.71 -5.27 -9.60
C SER A 116 -15.20 -5.33 -9.32
N ILE A 117 -14.36 -5.05 -10.33
CA ILE A 117 -12.91 -5.05 -10.23
C ILE A 117 -12.41 -3.65 -9.89
N GLY A 118 -11.88 -3.48 -8.70
CA GLY A 118 -11.33 -2.21 -8.19
C GLY A 118 -9.90 -1.90 -8.61
N GLY A 119 -9.24 -2.81 -9.33
CA GLY A 119 -7.86 -2.64 -9.77
C GLY A 119 -7.16 -3.95 -10.07
N ILE A 120 -5.85 -3.89 -10.17
CA ILE A 120 -4.95 -5.00 -10.48
C ILE A 120 -4.00 -5.19 -9.30
N CYS A 121 -3.58 -6.42 -9.04
CA CYS A 121 -2.57 -6.72 -8.04
C CYS A 121 -1.54 -7.67 -8.65
N GLY A 122 -0.26 -7.33 -8.55
CA GLY A 122 0.84 -8.19 -8.95
C GLY A 122 1.73 -8.54 -7.77
N PHE A 123 2.77 -9.29 -8.03
CA PHE A 123 3.74 -9.65 -7.00
C PHE A 123 4.88 -8.65 -6.91
N ASP A 124 5.48 -8.59 -5.73
CA ASP A 124 6.74 -7.92 -5.49
C ASP A 124 7.89 -8.92 -5.74
N GLY A 125 8.98 -8.39 -6.26
CA GLY A 125 10.24 -9.11 -6.44
C GLY A 125 11.35 -8.47 -5.63
N ASP A 126 12.37 -9.25 -5.32
CA ASP A 126 13.60 -8.75 -4.69
C ASP A 126 14.44 -8.00 -5.72
N LEU A 127 14.80 -6.76 -5.41
CA LEU A 127 15.62 -5.91 -6.28
C LEU A 127 16.99 -6.53 -6.57
N ASN A 128 17.60 -7.20 -5.59
CA ASN A 128 18.97 -7.75 -5.70
C ASN A 128 18.99 -9.11 -6.40
N GLY A 129 17.92 -9.91 -6.28
CA GLY A 129 17.87 -11.27 -6.84
C GLY A 129 16.86 -11.46 -7.96
N GLY A 130 15.98 -10.49 -8.21
CA GLY A 130 14.91 -10.58 -9.23
C GLY A 130 13.87 -11.66 -8.96
N GLY A 131 13.98 -12.36 -7.82
CA GLY A 131 13.07 -13.43 -7.40
C GLY A 131 11.79 -12.92 -6.78
N LEU A 132 10.74 -13.75 -6.81
CA LEU A 132 9.47 -13.48 -6.14
C LEU A 132 9.67 -13.36 -4.63
N ILE A 133 9.08 -12.33 -4.03
CA ILE A 133 8.97 -12.22 -2.57
C ILE A 133 7.69 -12.92 -2.13
N GLY A 134 7.83 -13.96 -1.31
CA GLY A 134 6.72 -14.76 -0.81
C GLY A 134 6.47 -16.04 -1.59
N THR A 135 5.24 -16.55 -1.54
CA THR A 135 4.92 -17.92 -2.01
C THR A 135 4.42 -17.98 -3.45
N GLY A 136 3.94 -16.86 -4.01
CA GLY A 136 3.17 -16.88 -5.25
C GLY A 136 1.82 -17.61 -5.09
N PHE A 137 1.16 -17.88 -6.21
CA PHE A 137 -0.08 -18.68 -6.20
C PHE A 137 0.23 -20.16 -5.92
N PRO A 138 -0.59 -20.83 -5.09
CA PRO A 138 -0.42 -22.26 -4.81
C PRO A 138 -0.48 -23.12 -6.08
N LYS A 139 0.29 -24.22 -6.10
CA LYS A 139 0.22 -25.18 -7.19
C LYS A 139 -1.16 -25.86 -7.21
N GLY A 140 -1.67 -26.10 -8.41
CA GLY A 140 -2.93 -26.86 -8.61
C GLY A 140 -4.21 -26.03 -8.52
N ILE A 141 -4.15 -24.73 -8.20
CA ILE A 141 -5.34 -23.88 -8.33
C ILE A 141 -5.63 -23.55 -9.80
N HIS A 142 -6.91 -23.41 -10.11
CA HIS A 142 -7.33 -22.95 -11.43
C HIS A 142 -7.07 -21.46 -11.57
N LEU A 143 -6.20 -21.09 -12.53
CA LEU A 143 -5.95 -19.71 -12.92
C LEU A 143 -6.57 -19.46 -14.29
N ASN A 144 -7.27 -18.36 -14.43
CA ASN A 144 -7.68 -17.85 -15.73
C ASN A 144 -6.46 -17.41 -16.53
N LYS A 145 -6.57 -17.42 -17.85
CA LYS A 145 -5.52 -16.99 -18.77
C LYS A 145 -6.00 -15.81 -19.58
N LEU A 146 -5.18 -14.79 -19.61
CA LEU A 146 -5.32 -13.63 -20.47
C LEU A 146 -4.39 -13.85 -21.67
N SER A 147 -4.96 -14.06 -22.86
CA SER A 147 -4.20 -14.17 -24.08
C SER A 147 -3.84 -12.78 -24.60
N LEU A 148 -2.56 -12.50 -24.73
CA LEU A 148 -2.04 -11.26 -25.30
C LEU A 148 -1.56 -11.51 -26.73
N ALA A 149 -1.66 -10.50 -27.59
CA ALA A 149 -1.29 -10.59 -29.00
C ALA A 149 0.18 -10.98 -29.25
N ASP A 150 1.04 -10.80 -28.23
CA ASP A 150 2.46 -11.15 -28.25
C ASP A 150 2.79 -12.54 -27.67
N ASN A 151 1.79 -13.43 -27.55
CA ASN A 151 1.89 -14.76 -26.95
C ASN A 151 2.36 -14.79 -25.48
N ASN A 152 2.48 -13.64 -24.84
CA ASN A 152 2.80 -13.53 -23.40
C ASN A 152 1.53 -13.69 -22.55
N ASN A 153 1.03 -14.91 -22.41
CA ASN A 153 -0.12 -15.19 -21.59
C ASN A 153 0.11 -14.78 -20.12
N ILE A 154 -0.85 -14.10 -19.55
CA ILE A 154 -0.86 -13.75 -18.12
C ILE A 154 -1.88 -14.63 -17.44
N SER A 155 -1.44 -15.37 -16.41
CA SER A 155 -2.35 -16.10 -15.53
C SER A 155 -2.86 -15.18 -14.44
N TYR A 156 -4.14 -15.27 -14.10
CA TYR A 156 -4.75 -14.41 -13.10
C TYR A 156 -5.90 -15.10 -12.33
N ILE A 157 -6.25 -14.50 -11.21
CA ILE A 157 -7.44 -14.84 -10.43
C ILE A 157 -8.09 -13.55 -9.93
N ASP A 158 -9.42 -13.46 -10.05
CA ASP A 158 -10.19 -12.35 -9.49
C ASP A 158 -10.65 -12.69 -8.07
N GLY A 159 -10.28 -11.87 -7.11
CA GLY A 159 -10.61 -12.10 -5.72
C GLY A 159 -10.34 -10.88 -4.84
N THR A 160 -10.91 -10.87 -3.66
CA THR A 160 -10.54 -9.87 -2.65
C THR A 160 -9.17 -10.21 -2.07
N THR A 161 -8.44 -9.21 -1.58
CA THR A 161 -7.15 -9.43 -0.89
C THR A 161 -7.29 -10.47 0.23
N ARG A 162 -8.42 -10.50 0.94
CA ARG A 162 -8.68 -11.49 1.99
C ARG A 162 -8.81 -12.91 1.44
N GLN A 163 -9.50 -13.10 0.32
CA GLN A 163 -9.62 -14.42 -0.33
C GLN A 163 -8.26 -14.93 -0.79
N ILE A 164 -7.44 -14.07 -1.36
CA ILE A 164 -6.10 -14.45 -1.83
C ILE A 164 -5.18 -14.76 -0.64
N ARG A 165 -5.12 -13.86 0.36
CA ARG A 165 -4.23 -14.02 1.52
C ARG A 165 -4.64 -15.18 2.43
N PHE A 166 -5.91 -15.24 2.79
CA PHE A 166 -6.39 -16.18 3.80
C PHE A 166 -7.06 -17.42 3.19
N GLY A 167 -7.70 -17.29 2.03
CA GLY A 167 -8.35 -18.42 1.36
C GLY A 167 -7.36 -19.28 0.59
N LEU A 168 -6.43 -18.66 -0.14
CA LEU A 168 -5.42 -19.36 -0.92
C LEU A 168 -4.06 -19.51 -0.22
N GLY A 169 -3.85 -18.83 0.90
CA GLY A 169 -2.60 -18.87 1.66
C GLY A 169 -1.43 -18.20 0.93
N VAL A 170 -1.69 -17.19 0.10
CA VAL A 170 -0.62 -16.42 -0.55
C VAL A 170 0.06 -15.53 0.48
N GLU A 171 1.33 -15.76 0.71
CA GLU A 171 2.18 -15.01 1.62
C GLU A 171 3.19 -14.13 0.85
N GLY A 172 3.77 -13.15 1.53
CA GLY A 172 4.70 -12.18 0.95
C GLY A 172 4.02 -10.89 0.54
N ASP A 173 4.80 -9.92 0.09
CA ASP A 173 4.27 -8.63 -0.33
C ASP A 173 3.71 -8.70 -1.75
N MET A 174 2.69 -7.91 -1.99
CA MET A 174 2.01 -7.80 -3.27
C MET A 174 1.71 -6.32 -3.51
N LYS A 175 1.75 -5.92 -4.77
CA LYS A 175 1.56 -4.53 -5.16
C LYS A 175 0.20 -4.31 -5.81
N GLU A 176 -0.62 -3.53 -5.13
CA GLU A 176 -1.92 -3.12 -5.62
C GLU A 176 -1.81 -1.88 -6.51
N VAL A 177 -2.56 -1.90 -7.61
CA VAL A 177 -2.78 -0.79 -8.53
C VAL A 177 -4.28 -0.58 -8.61
N PHE A 178 -4.78 0.43 -7.93
CA PHE A 178 -6.22 0.65 -7.82
C PHE A 178 -6.77 1.52 -8.95
N ARG A 179 -8.06 1.36 -9.25
CA ARG A 179 -8.78 2.45 -9.93
C ARG A 179 -8.67 3.70 -9.07
N THR A 180 -8.32 4.82 -9.67
CA THR A 180 -8.25 6.10 -8.96
C THR A 180 -9.60 6.47 -8.31
N SER A 181 -10.71 6.17 -8.99
CA SER A 181 -12.07 6.36 -8.46
C SER A 181 -12.35 5.54 -7.20
N VAL A 182 -11.81 4.32 -7.10
CA VAL A 182 -11.94 3.47 -5.92
C VAL A 182 -11.21 4.08 -4.73
N LEU A 183 -9.97 4.55 -4.90
CA LEU A 183 -9.26 5.21 -3.80
C LEU A 183 -9.91 6.54 -3.38
N ARG A 184 -10.56 7.26 -4.30
CA ARG A 184 -11.37 8.45 -3.95
C ARG A 184 -12.58 8.09 -3.09
N GLU A 185 -13.15 6.91 -3.25
CA GLU A 185 -14.27 6.41 -2.42
C GLU A 185 -13.81 6.01 -1.01
N PHE A 186 -12.55 5.55 -0.86
CA PHE A 186 -11.99 5.06 0.41
C PHE A 186 -10.75 5.87 0.85
N PRO A 187 -10.90 7.16 1.20
CA PRO A 187 -9.75 7.95 1.66
C PRO A 187 -9.23 7.43 3.01
N PHE A 188 -7.94 7.62 3.23
CA PHE A 188 -7.33 7.38 4.53
C PHE A 188 -7.89 8.35 5.58
N PRO A 189 -8.17 7.89 6.81
CA PRO A 189 -8.53 8.78 7.90
C PRO A 189 -7.33 9.66 8.30
N GLU A 190 -7.54 10.96 8.39
CA GLU A 190 -6.55 11.91 8.86
C GLU A 190 -6.88 12.26 10.32
N ILE A 191 -6.12 11.72 11.25
CA ILE A 191 -6.37 11.83 12.68
C ILE A 191 -5.37 12.83 13.26
N LYS A 192 -5.87 13.92 13.86
CA LYS A 192 -5.03 14.95 14.44
C LYS A 192 -4.06 14.36 15.47
N GLY A 193 -2.77 14.61 15.28
CA GLY A 193 -1.70 14.13 16.15
C GLY A 193 -1.34 12.66 15.96
N GLU A 194 -1.72 12.05 14.81
CA GLU A 194 -1.24 10.74 14.37
C GLU A 194 -0.65 10.86 12.96
N SER A 195 0.58 10.41 12.78
CA SER A 195 1.31 10.47 11.52
C SER A 195 1.41 9.12 10.79
N PHE A 196 0.75 8.09 11.32
CA PHE A 196 0.74 6.76 10.71
C PHE A 196 -0.68 6.19 10.65
N CYS A 197 -1.04 5.65 9.50
CA CYS A 197 -2.23 4.83 9.32
C CYS A 197 -1.85 3.57 8.54
N PRO A 198 -2.14 2.34 9.06
CA PRO A 198 -1.86 1.12 8.32
C PRO A 198 -2.62 1.08 7.00
N GLU A 199 -1.93 0.88 5.87
CA GLU A 199 -2.54 0.80 4.54
C GLU A 199 -3.59 -0.33 4.45
N VAL A 200 -3.36 -1.42 5.17
CA VAL A 200 -4.29 -2.55 5.25
C VAL A 200 -5.69 -2.16 5.73
N LEU A 201 -5.85 -1.03 6.43
CA LEU A 201 -7.16 -0.49 6.78
C LEU A 201 -7.98 -0.18 5.52
N ILE A 202 -7.37 0.53 4.58
CA ILE A 202 -8.05 0.94 3.34
C ILE A 202 -8.16 -0.24 2.38
N TRP A 203 -7.13 -1.07 2.26
CA TRP A 203 -7.18 -2.27 1.42
C TRP A 203 -8.31 -3.22 1.83
N ASN A 204 -8.56 -3.38 3.14
CA ASN A 204 -9.68 -4.17 3.64
C ASN A 204 -11.04 -3.52 3.40
N ARG A 205 -11.14 -2.19 3.47
CA ARG A 205 -12.37 -1.47 3.13
C ARG A 205 -12.70 -1.60 1.65
N VAL A 206 -11.71 -1.41 0.77
CA VAL A 206 -11.84 -1.67 -0.67
C VAL A 206 -12.27 -3.11 -0.92
N ALA A 207 -11.62 -4.08 -0.29
CA ALA A 207 -11.93 -5.51 -0.40
C ALA A 207 -13.32 -5.91 0.14
N SER A 208 -14.06 -4.99 0.77
CA SER A 208 -15.46 -5.22 1.17
C SER A 208 -16.45 -4.92 0.04
N LYS A 209 -16.02 -4.21 -1.00
CA LYS A 209 -16.86 -3.83 -2.14
C LYS A 209 -16.30 -4.30 -3.47
N TYR A 210 -14.97 -4.35 -3.61
CA TYR A 210 -14.30 -4.64 -4.87
C TYR A 210 -13.37 -5.86 -4.75
N LYS A 211 -13.24 -6.58 -5.86
CA LYS A 211 -12.16 -7.54 -6.10
C LYS A 211 -10.99 -6.83 -6.76
N LEU A 212 -9.83 -7.46 -6.73
CA LEU A 212 -8.70 -7.11 -7.59
C LEU A 212 -8.45 -8.27 -8.55
N ARG A 213 -7.94 -7.97 -9.75
CA ARG A 213 -7.38 -8.97 -10.64
C ARG A 213 -5.93 -9.23 -10.26
N HIS A 214 -5.71 -10.35 -9.57
CA HIS A 214 -4.39 -10.77 -9.15
C HIS A 214 -3.69 -11.51 -10.28
N ILE A 215 -2.55 -10.99 -10.75
CA ILE A 215 -1.78 -11.53 -11.86
C ILE A 215 -0.53 -12.25 -11.39
N ASN A 216 -0.16 -13.34 -12.06
CA ASN A 216 1.09 -14.08 -11.80
C ASN A 216 2.29 -13.39 -12.49
N LYS A 217 2.54 -12.14 -12.14
CA LYS A 217 3.66 -11.35 -12.66
C LYS A 217 4.26 -10.47 -11.57
N ILE A 218 5.58 -10.35 -11.55
CA ILE A 218 6.28 -9.34 -10.76
C ILE A 218 6.12 -8.00 -11.48
N ILE A 219 5.56 -7.01 -10.80
CA ILE A 219 5.34 -5.65 -11.33
C ILE A 219 6.06 -4.58 -10.51
N TYR A 220 6.71 -4.97 -9.43
CA TYR A 220 7.38 -4.08 -8.50
C TYR A 220 8.61 -4.76 -7.92
N LEU A 221 9.69 -4.02 -7.68
CA LEU A 221 10.92 -4.52 -7.09
C LEU A 221 11.24 -3.72 -5.85
N VAL A 222 11.35 -4.41 -4.73
CA VAL A 222 11.60 -3.82 -3.42
C VAL A 222 12.99 -4.16 -2.90
N GLU A 223 13.56 -3.23 -2.14
CA GLU A 223 14.79 -3.43 -1.39
C GLU A 223 14.50 -3.17 0.08
N TYR A 224 14.65 -4.19 0.92
CA TYR A 224 14.47 -4.03 2.35
C TYR A 224 15.59 -3.18 2.96
N GLN A 225 15.24 -1.94 3.33
CA GLN A 225 16.16 -1.02 4.02
C GLN A 225 16.18 -1.34 5.52
N GLN A 226 17.36 -1.33 6.13
CA GLN A 226 17.50 -1.56 7.58
C GLN A 226 16.80 -0.48 8.41
N ASP A 227 16.73 0.76 7.89
CA ASP A 227 16.09 1.92 8.52
C ASP A 227 14.68 2.21 7.99
N GLY A 228 14.06 1.26 7.30
CA GLY A 228 12.70 1.40 6.74
C GLY A 228 11.59 1.46 7.80
N ILE A 229 10.41 1.92 7.40
CA ILE A 229 9.20 1.94 8.25
C ILE A 229 8.93 0.58 8.88
N THR A 230 9.30 -0.51 8.21
CA THR A 230 9.11 -1.88 8.68
C THR A 230 9.88 -2.15 9.98
N SER A 231 11.09 -1.60 10.13
CA SER A 231 11.89 -1.74 11.36
C SER A 231 11.27 -0.95 12.53
N ALA A 232 10.65 0.18 12.27
CA ALA A 232 10.02 1.06 13.26
C ALA A 232 8.50 0.86 13.38
N ILE A 233 7.90 -0.15 12.72
CA ILE A 233 6.45 -0.30 12.57
C ILE A 233 5.71 -0.38 13.91
N THR A 234 6.31 -1.03 14.92
CA THR A 234 5.69 -1.12 16.25
C THR A 234 5.60 0.25 16.89
N ARG A 235 6.66 1.06 16.81
CA ARG A 235 6.68 2.43 17.33
C ARG A 235 5.66 3.30 16.60
N SER A 236 5.66 3.29 15.28
CA SER A 236 4.69 4.06 14.48
C SER A 236 3.23 3.74 14.85
N ARG A 237 2.94 2.46 15.13
CA ARG A 237 1.63 2.01 15.61
C ARG A 237 1.31 2.46 17.03
N MET A 238 2.31 2.52 17.92
CA MET A 238 2.14 3.02 19.30
C MET A 238 1.89 4.53 19.32
N ASP A 239 2.54 5.27 18.44
CA ASP A 239 2.41 6.73 18.32
C ASP A 239 1.10 7.12 17.60
N SER A 240 0.52 6.20 16.81
CA SER A 240 -0.77 6.38 16.10
C SER A 240 -1.82 5.34 16.53
N PRO A 241 -2.22 5.35 17.81
CA PRO A 241 -3.03 4.28 18.39
C PRO A 241 -4.48 4.28 17.93
N ILE A 242 -5.06 5.44 17.50
CA ILE A 242 -6.45 5.50 17.03
C ILE A 242 -6.55 4.78 15.68
N ALA A 243 -5.72 5.15 14.69
CA ALA A 243 -5.70 4.50 13.38
C ALA A 243 -5.38 3.00 13.51
N THR A 244 -4.43 2.67 14.39
CA THR A 244 -4.03 1.28 14.64
C THR A 244 -5.15 0.45 15.27
N THR A 245 -5.82 0.95 16.32
CA THR A 245 -6.95 0.24 16.95
C THR A 245 -8.15 0.15 16.02
N MET A 246 -8.40 1.19 15.19
CA MET A 246 -9.43 1.16 14.15
C MET A 246 -9.18 0.00 13.18
N THR A 247 -7.95 -0.15 12.70
CA THR A 247 -7.56 -1.24 11.79
C THR A 247 -7.88 -2.61 12.38
N TYR A 248 -7.44 -2.89 13.61
CA TYR A 248 -7.66 -4.19 14.23
C TYR A 248 -9.13 -4.42 14.60
N ALA A 249 -9.87 -3.39 14.99
CA ALA A 249 -11.29 -3.51 15.27
C ALA A 249 -12.11 -3.83 14.00
N GLU A 250 -11.77 -3.24 12.86
CA GLU A 250 -12.39 -3.58 11.58
C GLU A 250 -12.04 -5.01 11.16
N MET A 251 -10.80 -5.46 11.35
CA MET A 251 -10.40 -6.84 11.07
C MET A 251 -11.23 -7.87 11.84
N LEU A 252 -11.65 -7.58 13.06
CA LEU A 252 -12.51 -8.47 13.85
C LEU A 252 -13.93 -8.66 13.27
N ARG A 253 -14.37 -7.75 12.40
CA ARG A 253 -15.70 -7.79 11.77
C ARG A 253 -15.71 -8.53 10.44
N TYR A 254 -14.53 -8.70 9.81
CA TYR A 254 -14.44 -9.38 8.51
C TYR A 254 -14.54 -10.90 8.66
N ASP A 255 -14.94 -11.57 7.58
CA ASP A 255 -14.85 -13.02 7.47
C ASP A 255 -13.42 -13.42 7.14
N ILE A 256 -12.66 -13.74 8.19
CA ILE A 256 -11.25 -14.14 8.16
C ILE A 256 -11.01 -15.26 9.19
N PRO A 257 -9.95 -16.07 9.03
CA PRO A 257 -9.64 -17.17 9.94
C PRO A 257 -9.59 -16.73 11.41
N LEU A 258 -10.11 -17.58 12.30
CA LEU A 258 -10.16 -17.30 13.75
C LEU A 258 -8.79 -16.96 14.33
N LYS A 259 -7.73 -17.64 13.89
CA LYS A 259 -6.34 -17.33 14.29
C LYS A 259 -5.97 -15.86 14.02
N ILE A 260 -6.39 -15.31 12.88
CA ILE A 260 -6.15 -13.92 12.50
C ILE A 260 -7.02 -12.97 13.36
N LYS A 261 -8.28 -13.34 13.64
CA LYS A 261 -9.13 -12.57 14.58
C LYS A 261 -8.53 -12.51 15.97
N ILE A 262 -8.05 -13.64 16.50
CA ILE A 262 -7.38 -13.69 17.81
C ILE A 262 -6.16 -12.76 17.82
N LYS A 263 -5.29 -12.85 16.81
CA LYS A 263 -4.12 -11.95 16.67
C LYS A 263 -4.57 -10.47 16.60
N SER A 264 -5.65 -10.20 15.90
CA SER A 264 -6.20 -8.84 15.80
C SER A 264 -6.76 -8.34 17.13
N ALA A 265 -7.45 -9.18 17.91
CA ALA A 265 -7.95 -8.84 19.23
C ALA A 265 -6.82 -8.53 20.23
N VAL A 266 -5.77 -9.35 20.23
CA VAL A 266 -4.58 -9.10 21.05
C VAL A 266 -3.91 -7.78 20.66
N ASN A 267 -3.71 -7.53 19.38
CA ASN A 267 -3.11 -6.28 18.91
C ASN A 267 -4.03 -5.06 19.12
N TYR A 268 -5.35 -5.22 19.03
CA TYR A 268 -6.28 -4.15 19.39
C TYR A 268 -6.01 -3.68 20.82
N TRP A 269 -5.95 -4.59 21.80
CA TRP A 269 -5.68 -4.25 23.19
C TRP A 269 -4.26 -3.74 23.41
N ARG A 270 -3.26 -4.35 22.74
CA ARG A 270 -1.86 -3.91 22.78
C ARG A 270 -1.72 -2.41 22.48
N PHE A 271 -2.38 -1.93 21.43
CA PHE A 271 -2.30 -0.54 21.01
C PHE A 271 -3.39 0.34 21.66
N TYR A 272 -4.49 -0.23 22.17
CA TYR A 272 -5.48 0.48 22.96
C TYR A 272 -4.86 1.09 24.23
N PHE A 273 -3.93 0.42 24.83
CA PHE A 273 -3.22 0.92 26.03
C PHE A 273 -2.27 2.09 25.72
N CYS A 274 -1.92 2.35 24.47
CA CYS A 274 -1.20 3.54 24.03
C CYS A 274 -2.09 4.79 23.99
N LEU A 275 -3.43 4.65 24.00
CA LEU A 275 -4.35 5.77 24.00
C LEU A 275 -4.29 6.53 25.33
N SER A 276 -4.06 7.86 25.28
CA SER A 276 -4.29 8.75 26.41
C SER A 276 -5.76 8.74 26.82
N ILE A 277 -6.06 9.20 28.02
CA ILE A 277 -7.46 9.32 28.52
C ILE A 277 -8.31 10.13 27.54
N GLU A 278 -7.77 11.23 27.03
CA GLU A 278 -8.45 12.08 26.05
C GLU A 278 -8.70 11.34 24.72
N LYS A 279 -7.67 10.68 24.16
CA LYS A 279 -7.80 9.87 22.95
C LYS A 279 -8.78 8.69 23.14
N ARG A 280 -8.88 8.09 24.32
CA ARG A 280 -9.89 7.04 24.61
C ARG A 280 -11.31 7.58 24.53
N ARG A 281 -11.55 8.82 24.98
CA ARG A 281 -12.87 9.47 24.86
C ARG A 281 -13.23 9.78 23.40
N GLN A 282 -12.25 10.12 22.59
CA GLN A 282 -12.41 10.39 21.15
C GLN A 282 -12.53 9.10 20.31
N ASN A 283 -11.92 8.01 20.78
CA ASN A 283 -11.94 6.74 20.07
C ASN A 283 -13.33 6.09 20.12
N LYS A 284 -14.10 6.27 19.04
CA LYS A 284 -15.43 5.68 18.85
C LYS A 284 -15.38 4.20 18.44
N VAL A 285 -14.19 3.64 18.27
CA VAL A 285 -14.01 2.27 17.78
C VAL A 285 -14.25 1.27 18.91
N LYS A 286 -15.32 0.51 18.81
CA LYS A 286 -15.69 -0.54 19.77
C LYS A 286 -15.56 -1.91 19.12
N ILE A 287 -15.16 -2.90 19.92
CA ILE A 287 -15.12 -4.32 19.54
C ILE A 287 -16.19 -5.09 20.33
N ALA A 288 -16.59 -6.25 19.81
CA ALA A 288 -17.56 -7.10 20.52
C ALA A 288 -16.98 -7.60 21.85
N SER A 289 -17.85 -7.80 22.85
CA SER A 289 -17.48 -8.16 24.23
C SER A 289 -16.66 -9.45 24.32
N ILE A 290 -16.90 -10.40 23.43
CA ILE A 290 -16.13 -11.65 23.35
C ILE A 290 -14.61 -11.42 23.24
N TRP A 291 -14.17 -10.33 22.59
CA TRP A 291 -12.75 -10.01 22.39
C TRP A 291 -12.09 -9.39 23.62
N TYR A 292 -12.84 -9.08 24.69
CA TYR A 292 -12.29 -8.58 25.95
C TYR A 292 -11.49 -9.64 26.71
N MET A 293 -11.72 -10.92 26.42
CA MET A 293 -10.92 -12.03 26.97
C MET A 293 -9.42 -11.90 26.66
N PHE A 294 -9.04 -11.17 25.59
CA PHE A 294 -7.65 -10.94 25.18
C PHE A 294 -7.03 -9.65 25.77
N LEU A 295 -7.79 -8.91 26.59
CA LEU A 295 -7.34 -7.64 27.19
C LEU A 295 -6.03 -7.82 27.98
N PHE A 296 -5.97 -8.82 28.84
CA PHE A 296 -4.79 -9.06 29.69
C PHE A 296 -3.56 -9.42 28.87
N LEU A 297 -3.70 -10.27 27.85
CA LEU A 297 -2.61 -10.62 26.96
C LEU A 297 -2.12 -9.41 26.16
N GLY A 298 -3.03 -8.58 25.64
CA GLY A 298 -2.69 -7.33 24.99
C GLY A 298 -1.96 -6.36 25.89
N TYR A 299 -2.32 -6.29 27.17
CA TYR A 299 -1.65 -5.45 28.16
C TYR A 299 -0.21 -5.92 28.41
N ILE A 300 0.01 -7.23 28.58
CA ILE A 300 1.36 -7.78 28.77
C ILE A 300 2.26 -7.39 27.60
N ILE A 301 1.79 -7.59 26.36
CA ILE A 301 2.59 -7.25 25.17
C ILE A 301 2.86 -5.75 25.08
N HIS A 302 1.87 -4.90 25.41
CA HIS A 302 2.06 -3.45 25.48
C HIS A 302 3.18 -3.05 26.47
N VAL A 303 3.22 -3.67 27.67
CA VAL A 303 4.28 -3.41 28.64
C VAL A 303 5.64 -3.83 28.11
N LEU A 304 5.72 -5.02 27.48
CA LEU A 304 6.96 -5.51 26.88
C LEU A 304 7.48 -4.60 25.76
N ASP A 305 6.57 -4.03 24.95
CA ASP A 305 6.95 -3.08 23.89
C ASP A 305 7.53 -1.79 24.45
N LYS A 306 6.95 -1.25 25.51
CA LYS A 306 7.49 -0.05 26.17
C LYS A 306 8.91 -0.18 26.67
N HIS A 307 9.35 -1.40 26.93
CA HIS A 307 10.73 -1.67 27.35
C HIS A 307 11.69 -1.88 26.18
N LYS A 308 11.16 -2.14 24.96
CA LYS A 308 11.96 -2.42 23.77
C LYS A 308 12.09 -1.22 22.80
N VAL A 309 11.18 -0.30 22.88
CA VAL A 309 11.03 0.89 22.02
C VAL A 309 11.35 2.14 22.83
#